data_e3deda8940468c8a782c716a882e937a
#
_entry.id   e3deda8940468c8a782c716a882e937a
#
_cell.length_a   1.000
_cell.length_b   1.000
_cell.length_c   1.000
_cell.angle_alpha   90.00
_cell.angle_beta   90.00
_cell.angle_gamma   90.00
#
_symmetry.space_group_name_H-M   'P 1'
#
loop_
_entity.id
_entity.type
_entity.pdbx_description
1 polymer ?
#
loop_
_entity_poly.entity_id
_entity_poly.type
_entity_poly.pdbx_seq_one_letter_code
_entity_poly.pdbx_strand_id
1 'polypeptide(L)'
;EKAEVMYNAPARYQVRGALINITLKQSAGGPGSWQGELYAKYRQKHNEGFEERASLLFSKNKFSADFLYSHSHGQGYSTTDKEAVHTLADGSVHPMTTDEVGRGRSHTHSFRVGADYNIAKNHQLSFVYNGGYSTSHNWKGVTGTQVSTTHGNSTDWLHNGRLDYRTPFGLKAGAELTYYRSPSDQLLHSRMQDEELDFYTEDCQRINRWKFFLAQEHSLGKGWDLNYGAIYTTSIDNSYQYYYDPETGGQLTSSDALSNMKSRRREQTWNIYAGFSKSFGDKLALDASLAVEHYKTPVWNQWDWYPIVNLNYMPAPGHILQLSLSSDKDYPDYWAVQDAVSYIGGGYSELHGNPLLKPAQEHEVKMTYILKSKYIFSAWFNHTKDYSCLLYTSPSPRDRG
;
A
#
# COMPACT_ATOMS: atom_id res chain seq x y z
N GLU A 1 1.33 -25.37 14.27
CA GLU A 1 1.32 -24.32 13.21
C GLU A 1 0.07 -24.48 12.36
N LYS A 2 -0.62 -23.39 12.09
CA LYS A 2 -1.82 -23.35 11.25
C LYS A 2 -1.75 -22.11 10.37
N ALA A 3 -1.99 -22.28 9.08
CA ALA A 3 -2.20 -21.19 8.15
C ALA A 3 -3.65 -21.23 7.66
N GLU A 4 -4.36 -20.11 7.79
CA GLU A 4 -5.72 -19.93 7.30
C GLU A 4 -5.70 -18.87 6.20
N VAL A 5 -6.16 -19.22 5.02
CA VAL A 5 -6.31 -18.29 3.89
C VAL A 5 -7.77 -17.85 3.85
N MET A 6 -8.02 -16.56 3.98
CA MET A 6 -9.33 -15.95 3.88
C MET A 6 -9.31 -14.98 2.70
N TYR A 7 -10.13 -15.22 1.69
CA TYR A 7 -10.26 -14.34 0.52
C TYR A 7 -11.07 -13.08 0.82
N ASN A 8 -11.88 -13.12 1.89
CA ASN A 8 -12.67 -12.02 2.38
C ASN A 8 -12.58 -12.01 3.91
N ALA A 9 -11.65 -11.19 4.43
CA ALA A 9 -11.36 -11.17 5.86
C ALA A 9 -12.50 -10.51 6.65
N PRO A 10 -13.06 -11.19 7.68
CA PRO A 10 -14.02 -10.56 8.59
C PRO A 10 -13.47 -9.30 9.25
N ALA A 11 -14.34 -8.35 9.60
CA ALA A 11 -13.97 -7.05 10.16
C ALA A 11 -13.10 -7.13 11.42
N ARG A 12 -13.21 -8.23 12.20
CA ARG A 12 -12.40 -8.50 13.41
C ARG A 12 -10.89 -8.54 13.17
N TYR A 13 -10.46 -8.82 11.94
CA TYR A 13 -9.03 -8.81 11.58
C TYR A 13 -8.50 -7.40 11.27
N GLN A 14 -9.38 -6.38 11.25
CA GLN A 14 -9.04 -4.97 11.02
C GLN A 14 -8.38 -4.71 9.66
N VAL A 15 -8.56 -5.62 8.72
CA VAL A 15 -8.15 -5.53 7.32
C VAL A 15 -9.33 -5.87 6.42
N ARG A 16 -9.31 -5.40 5.20
CA ARG A 16 -10.27 -5.72 4.15
C ARG A 16 -9.58 -6.54 3.06
N GLY A 17 -10.36 -7.29 2.29
CA GLY A 17 -9.84 -8.15 1.24
C GLY A 17 -9.26 -9.46 1.75
N ALA A 18 -8.25 -9.99 1.06
CA ALA A 18 -7.65 -11.29 1.39
C ALA A 18 -6.68 -11.21 2.56
N LEU A 19 -6.69 -12.25 3.40
CA LEU A 19 -5.82 -12.38 4.56
C LEU A 19 -5.26 -13.80 4.66
N ILE A 20 -4.00 -13.91 5.02
CA ILE A 20 -3.39 -15.16 5.48
C ILE A 20 -3.11 -15.01 6.98
N ASN A 21 -3.87 -15.76 7.78
CA ASN A 21 -3.68 -15.82 9.23
C ASN A 21 -2.78 -16.98 9.60
N ILE A 22 -1.58 -16.70 10.10
CA ILE A 22 -0.60 -17.71 10.50
C ILE A 22 -0.56 -17.79 12.01
N THR A 23 -0.95 -18.94 12.55
CA THR A 23 -0.83 -19.24 13.97
C THR A 23 0.40 -20.11 14.20
N LEU A 24 1.41 -19.55 14.84
CA LEU A 24 2.62 -20.27 15.19
C LEU A 24 2.40 -21.12 16.45
N LYS A 25 3.08 -22.28 16.54
CA LYS A 25 3.17 -23.02 17.80
C LYS A 25 3.87 -22.13 18.83
N GLN A 26 3.22 -21.91 19.97
CA GLN A 26 3.91 -21.34 21.12
C GLN A 26 5.01 -22.30 21.55
N SER A 27 6.24 -21.82 21.68
CA SER A 27 7.32 -22.58 22.29
C SER A 27 6.91 -22.91 23.72
N ALA A 28 6.77 -24.21 24.04
CA ALA A 28 6.55 -24.64 25.42
C ALA A 28 7.75 -24.18 26.24
N GLY A 29 7.49 -23.43 27.32
CA GLY A 29 8.52 -22.86 28.18
C GLY A 29 9.60 -23.88 28.56
N GLY A 30 10.78 -23.70 28.01
CA GLY A 30 11.97 -24.52 28.22
C GLY A 30 13.18 -23.65 28.59
N PRO A 31 14.35 -24.25 28.84
CA PRO A 31 15.59 -23.47 28.94
C PRO A 31 15.73 -22.68 27.65
N GLY A 32 16.08 -21.39 27.74
CA GLY A 32 16.08 -20.45 26.63
C GLY A 32 16.63 -21.03 25.31
N SER A 33 15.93 -20.81 24.22
CA SER A 33 16.30 -21.25 22.87
C SER A 33 16.64 -20.06 21.98
N TRP A 34 17.68 -20.25 21.17
CA TRP A 34 18.09 -19.32 20.11
C TRP A 34 18.00 -20.03 18.78
N GLN A 35 17.48 -19.34 17.80
CA GLN A 35 17.47 -19.79 16.41
C GLN A 35 17.86 -18.60 15.53
N GLY A 36 18.79 -18.83 14.60
CA GLY A 36 19.25 -17.81 13.67
C GLY A 36 19.35 -18.36 12.25
N GLU A 37 19.19 -17.48 11.29
CA GLU A 37 19.37 -17.75 9.86
C GLU A 37 20.16 -16.61 9.24
N LEU A 38 21.14 -16.97 8.42
CA LEU A 38 21.84 -16.05 7.53
C LEU A 38 21.58 -16.47 6.10
N TYR A 39 21.23 -15.53 5.27
CA TYR A 39 20.95 -15.74 3.86
C TYR A 39 21.70 -14.71 3.04
N ALA A 40 22.34 -15.14 1.96
CA ALA A 40 22.97 -14.26 0.98
C ALA A 40 22.63 -14.77 -0.43
N LYS A 41 22.33 -13.86 -1.32
CA LYS A 41 22.03 -14.15 -2.71
C LYS A 41 22.70 -13.14 -3.62
N TYR A 42 23.43 -13.65 -4.58
CA TYR A 42 23.93 -12.88 -5.71
C TYR A 42 23.11 -13.21 -6.96
N ARG A 43 22.81 -12.19 -7.74
CA ARG A 43 22.10 -12.34 -9.01
C ARG A 43 22.84 -11.54 -10.06
N GLN A 44 23.19 -12.21 -11.17
CA GLN A 44 23.75 -11.59 -12.36
C GLN A 44 22.76 -11.76 -13.51
N LYS A 45 22.34 -10.65 -14.09
CA LYS A 45 21.64 -10.57 -15.38
C LYS A 45 22.44 -9.65 -16.28
N HIS A 46 21.82 -8.56 -16.76
CA HIS A 46 22.55 -7.46 -17.40
C HIS A 46 23.40 -6.72 -16.35
N ASN A 47 22.84 -6.52 -15.16
CA ASN A 47 23.49 -5.89 -14.00
C ASN A 47 23.49 -6.83 -12.79
N GLU A 48 24.33 -6.49 -11.81
CA GLU A 48 24.45 -7.22 -10.55
C GLU A 48 23.37 -6.83 -9.53
N GLY A 49 23.06 -7.76 -8.65
CA GLY A 49 22.21 -7.54 -7.50
C GLY A 49 22.60 -8.44 -6.34
N PHE A 50 22.54 -7.89 -5.14
CA PHE A 50 22.84 -8.57 -3.88
C PHE A 50 21.64 -8.47 -2.94
N GLU A 51 21.40 -9.54 -2.22
CA GLU A 51 20.40 -9.61 -1.17
C GLU A 51 20.99 -10.37 0.02
N GLU A 52 21.05 -9.74 1.17
CA GLU A 52 21.48 -10.34 2.41
C GLU A 52 20.39 -10.24 3.46
N ARG A 53 20.24 -11.26 4.27
CA ARG A 53 19.29 -11.31 5.36
C ARG A 53 19.87 -12.01 6.57
N ALA A 54 19.64 -11.45 7.74
CA ALA A 54 19.94 -12.06 9.01
C ALA A 54 18.68 -12.08 9.88
N SER A 55 18.38 -13.23 10.49
CA SER A 55 17.30 -13.34 11.46
C SER A 55 17.77 -14.00 12.74
N LEU A 56 17.21 -13.56 13.85
CA LEU A 56 17.48 -14.12 15.17
C LEU A 56 16.18 -14.19 15.95
N LEU A 57 15.86 -15.36 16.45
CA LEU A 57 14.72 -15.63 17.31
C LEU A 57 15.22 -16.08 18.68
N PHE A 58 14.72 -15.46 19.72
CA PHE A 58 14.93 -15.84 21.10
C PHE A 58 13.61 -16.22 21.77
N SER A 59 13.59 -17.30 22.55
CA SER A 59 12.43 -17.67 23.33
C SER A 59 12.87 -18.26 24.67
N LYS A 60 12.31 -17.74 25.77
CA LYS A 60 12.53 -18.26 27.12
C LYS A 60 11.29 -18.03 27.98
N ASN A 61 10.70 -19.12 28.49
CA ASN A 61 9.52 -19.06 29.36
C ASN A 61 8.36 -18.26 28.74
N LYS A 62 8.06 -17.12 29.34
CA LYS A 62 6.95 -16.22 28.95
C LYS A 62 7.36 -15.16 27.93
N PHE A 63 8.63 -15.06 27.61
CA PHE A 63 9.19 -14.02 26.74
C PHE A 63 9.71 -14.63 25.44
N SER A 64 9.39 -13.98 24.34
CA SER A 64 10.04 -14.21 23.05
C SER A 64 10.39 -12.87 22.39
N ALA A 65 11.46 -12.88 21.61
CA ALA A 65 11.89 -11.73 20.83
C ALA A 65 12.40 -12.20 19.46
N ASP A 66 12.14 -11.41 18.44
CA ASP A 66 12.65 -11.61 17.10
C ASP A 66 13.38 -10.36 16.60
N PHE A 67 14.43 -10.59 15.84
CA PHE A 67 15.14 -9.58 15.07
C PHE A 67 15.28 -10.07 13.65
N LEU A 68 14.97 -9.22 12.69
CA LEU A 68 15.21 -9.45 11.27
C LEU A 68 15.86 -8.22 10.68
N TYR A 69 16.92 -8.43 9.94
CA TYR A 69 17.54 -7.42 9.09
C TYR A 69 17.63 -7.95 7.67
N SER A 70 17.34 -7.10 6.69
CA SER A 70 17.64 -7.38 5.28
C SER A 70 18.22 -6.17 4.59
N HIS A 71 19.17 -6.43 3.72
CA HIS A 71 19.73 -5.47 2.81
C HIS A 71 19.59 -6.00 1.39
N SER A 72 19.21 -5.13 0.46
CA SER A 72 19.27 -5.42 -0.96
C SER A 72 19.93 -4.26 -1.70
N HIS A 73 20.80 -4.61 -2.62
CA HIS A 73 21.41 -3.71 -3.59
C HIS A 73 21.09 -4.20 -4.98
N GLY A 74 20.68 -3.31 -5.86
CA GLY A 74 20.41 -3.65 -7.24
C GLY A 74 20.75 -2.51 -8.21
N GLN A 75 21.18 -2.91 -9.40
CA GLN A 75 21.31 -2.03 -10.53
C GLN A 75 20.27 -2.43 -11.58
N GLY A 76 19.57 -1.44 -12.13
CA GLY A 76 18.58 -1.59 -13.19
C GLY A 76 19.10 -1.06 -14.51
N TYR A 77 18.72 -1.72 -15.59
CA TYR A 77 18.88 -1.25 -16.94
C TYR A 77 17.62 -1.54 -17.72
N SER A 78 17.13 -0.59 -18.47
CA SER A 78 15.96 -0.73 -19.34
C SER A 78 16.16 0.01 -20.65
N THR A 79 15.61 -0.55 -21.72
CA THR A 79 15.45 0.12 -22.99
C THR A 79 13.99 0.05 -23.39
N THR A 80 13.46 1.13 -23.96
CA THR A 80 12.09 1.18 -24.45
C THR A 80 12.07 1.96 -25.75
N ASP A 81 11.58 1.32 -26.80
CA ASP A 81 11.31 1.96 -28.08
C ASP A 81 9.82 2.32 -28.08
N LYS A 82 9.51 3.57 -28.34
CA LYS A 82 8.14 4.08 -28.29
C LYS A 82 7.78 4.76 -29.60
N GLU A 83 6.67 4.31 -30.16
CA GLU A 83 6.01 4.97 -31.28
C GLU A 83 4.63 5.46 -30.81
N ALA A 84 4.32 6.71 -31.07
CA ALA A 84 3.03 7.30 -30.75
C ALA A 84 2.58 8.24 -31.86
N VAL A 85 1.29 8.36 -32.03
CA VAL A 85 0.68 9.32 -32.97
C VAL A 85 -0.29 10.17 -32.16
N HIS A 86 -0.02 11.48 -32.11
CA HIS A 86 -0.87 12.43 -31.44
C HIS A 86 -1.71 13.18 -32.46
N THR A 87 -3.01 13.20 -32.29
CA THR A 87 -3.94 14.01 -33.07
C THR A 87 -4.40 15.17 -32.21
N LEU A 88 -4.08 16.38 -32.60
CA LEU A 88 -4.45 17.60 -31.90
C LEU A 88 -5.92 17.96 -32.15
N ALA A 89 -6.44 18.91 -31.38
CA ALA A 89 -7.83 19.35 -31.47
C ALA A 89 -8.19 19.97 -32.84
N ASP A 90 -7.21 20.52 -33.55
CA ASP A 90 -7.35 21.05 -34.91
C ASP A 90 -7.29 19.95 -36.01
N GLY A 91 -7.09 18.67 -35.63
CA GLY A 91 -6.97 17.53 -36.51
C GLY A 91 -5.55 17.31 -37.05
N SER A 92 -4.56 18.11 -36.68
CA SER A 92 -3.17 17.88 -37.05
C SER A 92 -2.63 16.62 -36.41
N VAL A 93 -1.75 15.91 -37.13
CA VAL A 93 -1.20 14.62 -36.70
C VAL A 93 0.30 14.73 -36.49
N HIS A 94 0.76 14.41 -35.30
CA HIS A 94 2.17 14.47 -34.89
C HIS A 94 2.69 13.09 -34.54
N PRO A 95 3.41 12.40 -35.43
CA PRO A 95 4.08 11.15 -35.12
C PRO A 95 5.29 11.43 -34.22
N MET A 96 5.47 10.58 -33.23
CA MET A 96 6.58 10.62 -32.29
C MET A 96 7.24 9.25 -32.23
N THR A 97 8.56 9.21 -32.42
CA THR A 97 9.38 8.02 -32.24
C THR A 97 10.52 8.35 -31.30
N THR A 98 10.65 7.60 -30.21
CA THR A 98 11.70 7.81 -29.22
C THR A 98 12.30 6.49 -28.75
N ASP A 99 13.60 6.48 -28.55
CA ASP A 99 14.36 5.42 -27.92
C ASP A 99 14.77 5.90 -26.52
N GLU A 100 14.40 5.14 -25.50
CA GLU A 100 14.67 5.45 -24.12
C GLU A 100 15.64 4.44 -23.52
N VAL A 101 16.67 4.91 -22.83
CA VAL A 101 17.61 4.12 -22.04
C VAL A 101 17.52 4.58 -20.59
N GLY A 102 17.18 3.65 -19.69
CA GLY A 102 17.13 3.87 -18.25
C GLY A 102 18.22 3.11 -17.52
N ARG A 103 18.82 3.73 -16.52
CA ARG A 103 19.77 3.13 -15.58
C ARG A 103 19.37 3.52 -14.17
N GLY A 104 19.41 2.55 -13.26
CA GLY A 104 19.07 2.81 -11.87
C GLY A 104 20.01 2.06 -10.93
N ARG A 105 20.18 2.60 -9.74
CA ARG A 105 20.88 1.96 -8.62
C ARG A 105 20.07 2.19 -7.36
N SER A 106 19.81 1.13 -6.60
CA SER A 106 19.09 1.23 -5.34
C SER A 106 19.75 0.43 -4.24
N HIS A 107 19.64 0.94 -3.02
CA HIS A 107 19.98 0.26 -1.79
C HIS A 107 18.77 0.31 -0.87
N THR A 108 18.37 -0.83 -0.33
CA THR A 108 17.25 -0.91 0.61
C THR A 108 17.67 -1.70 1.83
N HIS A 109 17.48 -1.10 2.99
CA HIS A 109 17.67 -1.72 4.30
C HIS A 109 16.31 -1.84 4.98
N SER A 110 16.00 -3.01 5.50
CA SER A 110 14.80 -3.24 6.29
C SER A 110 15.17 -3.94 7.58
N PHE A 111 14.54 -3.56 8.67
CA PHE A 111 14.75 -4.19 9.96
C PHE A 111 13.45 -4.29 10.73
N ARG A 112 13.32 -5.38 11.46
CA ARG A 112 12.20 -5.68 12.34
C ARG A 112 12.73 -6.10 13.69
N VAL A 113 12.09 -5.59 14.74
CA VAL A 113 12.26 -6.04 16.12
C VAL A 113 10.89 -6.38 16.65
N GLY A 114 10.71 -7.60 17.12
CA GLY A 114 9.49 -8.05 17.78
C GLY A 114 9.79 -8.50 19.21
N ALA A 115 8.82 -8.33 20.10
CA ALA A 115 8.88 -8.85 21.46
C ALA A 115 7.46 -9.22 21.94
N ASP A 116 7.32 -10.42 22.47
CA ASP A 116 6.08 -10.92 23.06
C ASP A 116 6.31 -11.30 24.50
N TYR A 117 5.42 -10.88 25.38
CA TYR A 117 5.41 -11.26 26.79
C TYR A 117 4.06 -11.87 27.19
N ASN A 118 4.06 -13.17 27.47
CA ASN A 118 2.89 -13.92 27.92
C ASN A 118 2.75 -13.77 29.44
N ILE A 119 1.93 -12.82 29.90
CA ILE A 119 1.71 -12.54 31.34
C ILE A 119 1.07 -13.76 32.01
N ALA A 120 0.01 -14.30 31.38
CA ALA A 120 -0.73 -15.49 31.79
C ALA A 120 -1.38 -16.15 30.56
N LYS A 121 -2.16 -17.22 30.73
CA LYS A 121 -2.93 -17.83 29.63
C LYS A 121 -3.90 -16.79 29.03
N ASN A 122 -3.82 -16.61 27.72
CA ASN A 122 -4.59 -15.61 26.95
C ASN A 122 -4.38 -14.14 27.43
N HIS A 123 -3.27 -13.85 28.10
CA HIS A 123 -2.91 -12.52 28.56
C HIS A 123 -1.54 -12.17 28.05
N GLN A 124 -1.46 -11.35 27.01
CA GLN A 124 -0.24 -11.10 26.23
C GLN A 124 -0.04 -9.63 25.95
N LEU A 125 1.19 -9.20 26.03
CA LEU A 125 1.66 -7.91 25.53
C LEU A 125 2.63 -8.19 24.38
N SER A 126 2.41 -7.54 23.24
CA SER A 126 3.25 -7.69 22.05
C SER A 126 3.69 -6.31 21.55
N PHE A 127 4.94 -6.19 21.21
CA PHE A 127 5.53 -5.03 20.58
C PHE A 127 6.19 -5.42 19.27
N VAL A 128 5.99 -4.64 18.22
CA VAL A 128 6.67 -4.80 16.93
C VAL A 128 7.13 -3.44 16.44
N TYR A 129 8.36 -3.36 16.02
CA TYR A 129 8.90 -2.23 15.29
C TYR A 129 9.43 -2.69 13.93
N ASN A 130 9.04 -1.99 12.88
CA ASN A 130 9.56 -2.17 11.53
C ASN A 130 10.19 -0.86 11.08
N GLY A 131 11.41 -0.93 10.53
CA GLY A 131 12.10 0.20 9.95
C GLY A 131 12.53 -0.10 8.52
N GLY A 132 12.55 0.93 7.70
CA GLY A 132 13.04 0.87 6.33
C GLY A 132 13.83 2.12 5.99
N TYR A 133 14.91 1.93 5.25
CA TYR A 133 15.70 2.98 4.64
C TYR A 133 16.03 2.56 3.22
N SER A 134 15.71 3.40 2.25
CA SER A 134 16.01 3.13 0.84
C SER A 134 16.58 4.37 0.18
N THR A 135 17.57 4.16 -0.69
CA THR A 135 18.09 5.20 -1.60
C THR A 135 17.97 4.71 -3.02
N SER A 136 17.62 5.60 -3.94
CA SER A 136 17.58 5.33 -5.36
C SER A 136 18.20 6.48 -6.14
N HIS A 137 19.01 6.11 -7.14
CA HIS A 137 19.60 7.03 -8.12
C HIS A 137 19.19 6.53 -9.50
N ASN A 138 18.54 7.37 -10.27
CA ASN A 138 18.02 7.02 -11.58
C ASN A 138 18.56 7.99 -12.63
N TRP A 139 18.93 7.47 -13.75
CA TRP A 139 19.26 8.21 -14.97
C TRP A 139 18.43 7.67 -16.13
N LYS A 140 17.92 8.57 -16.92
CA LYS A 140 17.16 8.26 -18.13
C LYS A 140 17.59 9.18 -19.24
N GLY A 141 17.89 8.62 -20.41
CA GLY A 141 18.14 9.33 -21.65
C GLY A 141 17.09 8.95 -22.69
N VAL A 142 16.58 9.93 -23.42
CA VAL A 142 15.64 9.77 -24.52
C VAL A 142 16.23 10.40 -25.76
N THR A 143 16.13 9.72 -26.89
CA THR A 143 16.56 10.20 -28.21
C THR A 143 15.46 9.99 -29.24
N GLY A 144 15.50 10.70 -30.36
CA GLY A 144 14.50 10.64 -31.42
C GLY A 144 13.77 11.95 -31.62
N THR A 145 12.44 11.93 -31.72
CA THR A 145 11.62 13.14 -31.90
C THR A 145 11.74 14.08 -30.71
N GLN A 146 12.02 13.54 -29.54
CA GLN A 146 12.38 14.26 -28.31
C GLN A 146 13.79 13.84 -27.90
N VAL A 147 14.57 14.79 -27.39
CA VAL A 147 15.85 14.51 -26.76
C VAL A 147 15.77 15.00 -25.32
N SER A 148 15.98 14.08 -24.37
CA SER A 148 15.96 14.49 -22.97
C SER A 148 16.91 13.68 -22.10
N THR A 149 17.34 14.27 -20.99
CA THR A 149 18.11 13.62 -19.95
C THR A 149 17.47 13.93 -18.60
N THR A 150 17.21 12.88 -17.83
CA THR A 150 16.67 12.98 -16.50
C THR A 150 17.62 12.33 -15.48
N HIS A 151 17.96 13.04 -14.43
CA HIS A 151 18.65 12.51 -13.26
C HIS A 151 17.72 12.65 -12.06
N GLY A 152 17.52 11.59 -11.31
CA GLY A 152 16.68 11.63 -10.11
C GLY A 152 17.30 10.88 -8.96
N ASN A 153 17.16 11.44 -7.75
CA ASN A 153 17.55 10.81 -6.52
C ASN A 153 16.35 10.76 -5.58
N SER A 154 16.24 9.69 -4.82
CA SER A 154 15.26 9.60 -3.74
C SER A 154 15.83 8.90 -2.52
N THR A 155 15.30 9.25 -1.36
CA THR A 155 15.62 8.61 -0.10
C THR A 155 14.33 8.41 0.68
N ASP A 156 14.03 7.17 1.06
CA ASP A 156 12.84 6.83 1.81
C ASP A 156 13.19 6.39 3.22
N TRP A 157 12.45 6.90 4.18
CA TRP A 157 12.51 6.51 5.58
C TRP A 157 11.14 6.03 6.02
N LEU A 158 11.05 4.82 6.56
CA LEU A 158 9.84 4.28 7.15
C LEU A 158 10.13 3.80 8.57
N HIS A 159 9.31 4.25 9.52
CA HIS A 159 9.31 3.76 10.89
C HIS A 159 7.88 3.41 11.26
N ASN A 160 7.65 2.17 11.67
CA ASN A 160 6.35 1.70 12.14
C ASN A 160 6.52 0.96 13.46
N GLY A 161 5.91 1.48 14.50
CA GLY A 161 5.86 0.87 15.83
C GLY A 161 4.44 0.48 16.19
N ARG A 162 4.24 -0.74 16.69
CA ARG A 162 2.93 -1.25 17.10
C ARG A 162 3.02 -1.93 18.47
N LEU A 163 2.07 -1.61 19.33
CA LEU A 163 1.87 -2.22 20.64
C LEU A 163 0.47 -2.84 20.68
N ASP A 164 0.40 -4.12 21.00
CA ASP A 164 -0.85 -4.89 21.14
C ASP A 164 -0.95 -5.48 22.55
N TYR A 165 -2.10 -5.37 23.15
CA TYR A 165 -2.43 -5.93 24.45
C TYR A 165 -3.68 -6.79 24.36
N ARG A 166 -3.60 -8.04 24.81
CA ARG A 166 -4.70 -9.01 24.86
C ARG A 166 -4.97 -9.42 26.30
N THR A 167 -6.23 -9.39 26.69
CA THR A 167 -6.71 -9.82 28.01
C THR A 167 -7.26 -11.24 27.98
N PRO A 168 -7.34 -11.91 29.15
CA PRO A 168 -7.94 -13.26 29.26
C PRO A 168 -9.42 -13.34 28.87
N PHE A 169 -10.15 -12.23 28.96
CA PHE A 169 -11.59 -12.15 28.65
C PHE A 169 -11.88 -11.72 27.21
N GLY A 170 -10.87 -11.77 26.34
CA GLY A 170 -11.05 -11.55 24.87
C GLY A 170 -10.92 -10.10 24.42
N LEU A 171 -10.68 -9.12 25.30
CA LEU A 171 -10.40 -7.75 24.89
C LEU A 171 -9.00 -7.65 24.29
N LYS A 172 -8.92 -7.01 23.12
CA LYS A 172 -7.70 -6.63 22.44
C LYS A 172 -7.66 -5.12 22.29
N ALA A 173 -6.58 -4.48 22.70
CA ALA A 173 -6.34 -3.06 22.51
C ALA A 173 -4.95 -2.85 21.93
N GLY A 174 -4.78 -1.82 21.14
CA GLY A 174 -3.45 -1.50 20.64
C GLY A 174 -3.34 -0.12 20.03
N ALA A 175 -2.08 0.26 19.79
CA ALA A 175 -1.71 1.50 19.17
C ALA A 175 -0.61 1.22 18.13
N GLU A 176 -0.67 1.93 17.01
CA GLU A 176 0.31 1.87 15.94
C GLU A 176 0.69 3.30 15.52
N LEU A 177 1.98 3.54 15.39
CA LEU A 177 2.54 4.79 14.87
C LEU A 177 3.31 4.47 13.59
N THR A 178 3.04 5.20 12.53
CA THR A 178 3.84 5.19 11.31
C THR A 178 4.39 6.58 11.04
N TYR A 179 5.68 6.66 10.81
CA TYR A 179 6.37 7.83 10.30
C TYR A 179 7.01 7.47 8.95
N TYR A 180 6.69 8.24 7.93
CA TYR A 180 7.28 8.12 6.60
C TYR A 180 7.83 9.47 6.17
N ARG A 181 9.02 9.45 5.54
CA ARG A 181 9.63 10.63 4.92
C ARG A 181 10.32 10.20 3.64
N SER A 182 10.03 10.92 2.55
CA SER A 182 10.59 10.66 1.21
C SER A 182 11.00 11.99 0.56
N PRO A 183 12.21 12.49 0.82
CA PRO A 183 12.79 13.55 0.01
C PRO A 183 13.27 12.97 -1.32
N SER A 184 13.02 13.71 -2.39
CA SER A 184 13.54 13.40 -3.73
C SER A 184 13.92 14.67 -4.47
N ASP A 185 14.74 14.50 -5.49
CA ASP A 185 15.14 15.56 -6.42
C ASP A 185 15.19 15.03 -7.85
N GLN A 186 14.99 15.91 -8.80
CA GLN A 186 15.06 15.59 -10.23
C GLN A 186 15.65 16.77 -11.00
N LEU A 187 16.65 16.48 -11.82
CA LEU A 187 17.15 17.37 -12.86
C LEU A 187 16.65 16.89 -14.22
N LEU A 188 15.93 17.73 -14.93
CA LEU A 188 15.45 17.47 -16.28
C LEU A 188 16.04 18.48 -17.25
N HIS A 189 16.59 17.98 -18.36
CA HIS A 189 16.87 18.71 -19.58
C HIS A 189 16.08 18.05 -20.69
N SER A 190 15.19 18.78 -21.35
CA SER A 190 14.33 18.24 -22.42
C SER A 190 14.20 19.23 -23.56
N ARG A 191 14.36 18.72 -24.78
CA ARG A 191 14.19 19.47 -26.02
C ARG A 191 13.30 18.70 -26.97
N MET A 192 12.29 19.38 -27.46
CA MET A 192 11.40 18.85 -28.48
C MET A 192 11.10 19.93 -29.50
N GLN A 193 11.55 19.72 -30.76
CA GLN A 193 11.53 20.75 -31.79
C GLN A 193 12.29 22.01 -31.34
N ASP A 194 11.64 23.16 -31.27
CA ASP A 194 12.21 24.43 -30.87
C ASP A 194 11.94 24.77 -29.38
N GLU A 195 11.33 23.87 -28.64
CA GLU A 195 10.99 24.07 -27.22
C GLU A 195 12.00 23.36 -26.31
N GLU A 196 12.43 24.09 -25.31
CA GLU A 196 13.30 23.58 -24.25
C GLU A 196 12.56 23.63 -22.90
N LEU A 197 12.74 22.57 -22.10
CA LEU A 197 12.21 22.49 -20.74
C LEU A 197 13.34 22.01 -19.83
N ASP A 198 13.88 22.93 -19.06
CA ASP A 198 14.97 22.68 -18.13
C ASP A 198 14.57 23.10 -16.73
N PHE A 199 14.69 22.19 -15.79
CA PHE A 199 14.45 22.49 -14.39
C PHE A 199 15.14 21.51 -13.43
N TYR A 200 15.33 21.97 -12.19
CA TYR A 200 15.63 21.13 -11.05
C TYR A 200 14.47 21.17 -10.07
N THR A 201 14.03 20.01 -9.58
CA THR A 201 12.99 19.92 -8.56
C THR A 201 13.54 19.42 -7.25
N GLU A 202 13.00 19.94 -6.16
CA GLU A 202 13.09 19.34 -4.83
C GLU A 202 11.69 19.06 -4.32
N ASP A 203 11.44 17.84 -3.93
CA ASP A 203 10.20 17.45 -3.29
C ASP A 203 10.44 16.63 -2.03
N CYS A 204 9.47 16.67 -1.14
CA CYS A 204 9.48 15.84 0.06
C CYS A 204 8.05 15.56 0.51
N GLN A 205 7.76 14.31 0.76
CA GLN A 205 6.57 13.90 1.46
C GLN A 205 6.91 13.45 2.88
N ARG A 206 6.13 13.89 3.86
CA ARG A 206 6.25 13.47 5.26
C ARG A 206 4.89 13.12 5.84
N ILE A 207 4.72 11.86 6.21
CA ILE A 207 3.47 11.33 6.76
C ILE A 207 3.68 10.89 8.21
N ASN A 208 2.80 11.37 9.10
CA ASN A 208 2.68 10.88 10.47
C ASN A 208 1.29 10.29 10.63
N ARG A 209 1.18 9.00 10.95
CA ARG A 209 -0.08 8.29 11.12
C ARG A 209 -0.14 7.60 12.48
N TRP A 210 -1.23 7.81 13.19
CA TRP A 210 -1.57 7.12 14.42
C TRP A 210 -2.82 6.29 14.22
N LYS A 211 -2.80 5.06 14.68
CA LYS A 211 -3.95 4.17 14.69
C LYS A 211 -4.12 3.60 16.08
N PHE A 212 -5.33 3.68 16.62
CA PHE A 212 -5.72 3.09 17.88
C PHE A 212 -6.87 2.13 17.62
N PHE A 213 -6.88 0.99 18.28
CA PHE A 213 -7.96 0.04 18.15
C PHE A 213 -8.34 -0.60 19.46
N LEU A 214 -9.61 -0.96 19.56
CA LEU A 214 -10.20 -1.74 20.61
C LEU A 214 -11.11 -2.78 19.98
N ALA A 215 -10.95 -4.05 20.35
CA ALA A 215 -11.71 -5.15 19.80
C ALA A 215 -12.07 -6.14 20.92
N GLN A 216 -13.27 -6.68 20.85
CA GLN A 216 -13.77 -7.68 21.80
C GLN A 216 -14.31 -8.88 21.05
N GLU A 217 -14.02 -10.07 21.55
CA GLU A 217 -14.53 -11.34 21.04
C GLU A 217 -15.19 -12.12 22.19
N HIS A 218 -16.39 -12.66 21.94
CA HIS A 218 -17.14 -13.48 22.88
C HIS A 218 -17.60 -14.78 22.19
N SER A 219 -17.28 -15.92 22.79
CA SER A 219 -17.91 -17.18 22.43
C SER A 219 -19.15 -17.39 23.29
N LEU A 220 -20.32 -17.39 22.65
CA LEU A 220 -21.61 -17.52 23.31
C LEU A 220 -22.05 -18.98 23.44
N GLY A 221 -21.20 -19.93 23.02
CA GLY A 221 -21.51 -21.35 23.01
C GLY A 221 -22.42 -21.76 21.84
N LYS A 222 -22.69 -23.07 21.72
CA LYS A 222 -23.48 -23.66 20.61
C LYS A 222 -23.02 -23.20 19.20
N GLY A 223 -21.73 -22.91 19.04
CA GLY A 223 -21.11 -22.48 17.78
C GLY A 223 -21.40 -21.04 17.38
N TRP A 224 -21.81 -20.17 18.32
CA TRP A 224 -21.94 -18.72 18.12
C TRP A 224 -20.71 -17.99 18.68
N ASP A 225 -20.11 -17.16 17.85
CA ASP A 225 -19.09 -16.21 18.25
C ASP A 225 -19.51 -14.80 17.84
N LEU A 226 -19.39 -13.84 18.74
CA LEU A 226 -19.67 -12.43 18.54
C LEU A 226 -18.36 -11.66 18.56
N ASN A 227 -18.17 -10.72 17.65
CA ASN A 227 -17.04 -9.81 17.63
C ASN A 227 -17.48 -8.38 17.36
N TYR A 228 -16.87 -7.41 18.02
CA TYR A 228 -17.11 -5.99 17.78
C TYR A 228 -15.90 -5.17 18.17
N GLY A 229 -15.80 -3.96 17.64
CA GLY A 229 -14.68 -3.09 17.95
C GLY A 229 -14.76 -1.74 17.28
N ALA A 230 -13.76 -0.93 17.59
CA ALA A 230 -13.59 0.39 17.03
C ALA A 230 -12.12 0.63 16.69
N ILE A 231 -11.89 1.34 15.59
CA ILE A 231 -10.57 1.76 15.13
C ILE A 231 -10.63 3.27 14.88
N TYR A 232 -9.70 3.98 15.45
CA TYR A 232 -9.46 5.39 15.12
C TYR A 232 -8.12 5.55 14.46
N THR A 233 -8.10 6.20 13.29
CA THR A 233 -6.86 6.53 12.59
C THR A 233 -6.82 8.03 12.32
N THR A 234 -5.67 8.65 12.55
CA THR A 234 -5.40 10.02 12.11
C THR A 234 -4.06 10.08 11.44
N SER A 235 -3.98 10.77 10.31
CA SER A 235 -2.74 11.04 9.60
C SER A 235 -2.59 12.51 9.28
N ILE A 236 -1.35 12.96 9.21
CA ILE A 236 -0.97 14.28 8.73
C ILE A 236 0.10 14.05 7.66
N ASP A 237 -0.21 14.45 6.44
CA ASP A 237 0.71 14.56 5.34
C ASP A 237 1.17 16.02 5.19
N ASN A 238 2.48 16.23 5.16
CA ASN A 238 3.10 17.51 4.82
C ASN A 238 3.99 17.26 3.62
N SER A 239 3.66 17.89 2.51
CA SER A 239 4.37 17.70 1.25
C SER A 239 4.72 19.05 0.64
N TYR A 240 5.81 19.10 -0.07
CA TYR A 240 6.18 20.23 -0.91
C TYR A 240 6.85 19.75 -2.18
N GLN A 241 6.77 20.58 -3.23
CA GLN A 241 7.50 20.45 -4.48
C GLN A 241 7.87 21.87 -4.95
N TYR A 242 9.16 22.10 -5.22
CA TYR A 242 9.67 23.36 -5.69
C TYR A 242 10.52 23.15 -6.93
N TYR A 243 10.40 24.11 -7.86
CA TYR A 243 11.14 24.14 -9.11
C TYR A 243 12.19 25.24 -9.05
N TYR A 244 13.37 24.92 -9.56
CA TYR A 244 14.53 25.81 -9.62
C TYR A 244 15.10 25.83 -11.03
N ASP A 245 15.62 26.97 -11.40
CA ASP A 245 16.44 27.12 -12.60
C ASP A 245 17.79 26.40 -12.38
N PRO A 246 18.15 25.44 -13.23
CA PRO A 246 19.37 24.63 -13.01
C PRO A 246 20.67 25.42 -13.21
N GLU A 247 20.66 26.55 -13.94
CA GLU A 247 21.85 27.39 -14.18
C GLU A 247 22.08 28.38 -13.05
N THR A 248 21.05 29.07 -12.61
CA THR A 248 21.15 30.14 -11.61
C THR A 248 20.90 29.63 -10.19
N GLY A 249 20.27 28.48 -10.02
CA GLY A 249 19.80 27.96 -8.72
C GLY A 249 18.66 28.78 -8.12
N GLY A 250 18.12 29.76 -8.85
CA GLY A 250 16.99 30.56 -8.42
C GLY A 250 15.69 29.80 -8.46
N GLN A 251 14.83 29.94 -7.45
CA GLN A 251 13.51 29.34 -7.46
C GLN A 251 12.66 29.94 -8.57
N LEU A 252 12.11 29.06 -9.41
CA LEU A 252 11.21 29.46 -10.49
C LEU A 252 9.86 29.90 -9.89
N THR A 253 9.33 30.99 -10.40
CA THR A 253 7.97 31.40 -10.04
C THR A 253 6.97 30.47 -10.73
N SER A 254 5.88 30.13 -10.02
CA SER A 254 4.82 29.32 -10.60
C SER A 254 4.32 29.91 -11.92
N SER A 255 4.31 29.08 -12.96
CA SER A 255 3.74 29.37 -14.27
C SER A 255 2.73 28.29 -14.60
N ASP A 256 2.07 28.37 -15.74
CA ASP A 256 1.15 27.32 -16.18
C ASP A 256 1.84 25.96 -16.36
N ALA A 257 3.14 25.98 -16.69
CA ALA A 257 3.94 24.77 -16.87
C ALA A 257 4.63 24.27 -15.59
N LEU A 258 5.00 25.16 -14.65
CA LEU A 258 5.75 24.83 -13.45
C LEU A 258 4.99 25.37 -12.22
N SER A 259 4.49 24.49 -11.38
CA SER A 259 3.71 24.87 -10.20
C SER A 259 4.41 24.45 -8.91
N ASN A 260 4.88 25.44 -8.15
CA ASN A 260 5.38 25.21 -6.79
C ASN A 260 4.21 24.85 -5.87
N MET A 261 4.36 23.78 -5.08
CA MET A 261 3.34 23.27 -4.20
C MET A 261 3.85 23.14 -2.77
N LYS A 262 3.01 23.51 -1.82
CA LYS A 262 3.18 23.17 -0.41
C LYS A 262 1.81 22.80 0.15
N SER A 263 1.68 21.60 0.65
CA SER A 263 0.44 21.03 1.13
C SER A 263 0.55 20.51 2.56
N ARG A 264 -0.52 20.68 3.33
CA ARG A 264 -0.71 20.02 4.61
C ARG A 264 -2.12 19.44 4.66
N ARG A 265 -2.21 18.11 4.58
CA ARG A 265 -3.47 17.38 4.59
C ARG A 265 -3.60 16.60 5.89
N ARG A 266 -4.72 16.78 6.58
CA ARG A 266 -5.09 15.98 7.75
C ARG A 266 -6.26 15.07 7.40
N GLU A 267 -6.13 13.80 7.76
CA GLU A 267 -7.16 12.80 7.59
C GLU A 267 -7.50 12.16 8.93
N GLN A 268 -8.77 11.82 9.11
CA GLN A 268 -9.27 11.13 10.29
C GLN A 268 -10.29 10.08 9.86
N THR A 269 -10.17 8.90 10.42
CA THR A 269 -11.09 7.79 10.16
C THR A 269 -11.54 7.18 11.46
N TRP A 270 -12.84 7.07 11.65
CA TRP A 270 -13.47 6.25 12.67
C TRP A 270 -14.10 5.04 11.99
N ASN A 271 -13.73 3.85 12.39
CA ASN A 271 -14.31 2.61 11.90
C ASN A 271 -14.87 1.84 13.09
N ILE A 272 -16.17 1.60 13.12
CA ILE A 272 -16.86 0.84 14.15
C ILE A 272 -17.45 -0.38 13.47
N TYR A 273 -17.21 -1.56 14.03
CA TYR A 273 -17.72 -2.80 13.45
C TYR A 273 -18.33 -3.72 14.48
N ALA A 274 -19.28 -4.53 14.01
CA ALA A 274 -19.82 -5.65 14.73
C ALA A 274 -20.04 -6.82 13.76
N GLY A 275 -19.85 -8.04 14.25
CA GLY A 275 -20.02 -9.23 13.46
C GLY A 275 -20.27 -10.46 14.32
N PHE A 276 -20.74 -11.51 13.67
CA PHE A 276 -20.93 -12.79 14.30
C PHE A 276 -20.51 -13.92 13.35
N SER A 277 -20.10 -15.04 13.93
CA SER A 277 -19.95 -16.28 13.20
C SER A 277 -20.79 -17.40 13.82
N LYS A 278 -21.27 -18.29 12.99
CA LYS A 278 -22.12 -19.42 13.38
C LYS A 278 -21.80 -20.65 12.55
N SER A 279 -21.55 -21.75 13.24
CA SER A 279 -21.48 -23.10 12.63
C SER A 279 -22.75 -23.88 12.94
N PHE A 280 -23.41 -24.40 11.91
CA PHE A 280 -24.58 -25.26 11.98
C PHE A 280 -24.16 -26.71 11.64
N GLY A 281 -23.63 -27.38 12.68
CA GLY A 281 -22.96 -28.67 12.51
C GLY A 281 -21.72 -28.54 11.59
N ASP A 282 -21.44 -29.61 10.85
CA ASP A 282 -20.28 -29.68 9.95
C ASP A 282 -20.60 -29.24 8.51
N LYS A 283 -21.88 -28.88 8.23
CA LYS A 283 -22.34 -28.65 6.88
C LYS A 283 -22.43 -27.17 6.50
N LEU A 284 -22.66 -26.29 7.46
CA LEU A 284 -22.90 -24.88 7.16
C LEU A 284 -22.15 -24.02 8.15
N ALA A 285 -21.35 -23.09 7.64
CA ALA A 285 -20.69 -22.04 8.40
C ALA A 285 -21.05 -20.68 7.79
N LEU A 286 -21.46 -19.76 8.66
CA LEU A 286 -21.78 -18.37 8.32
C LEU A 286 -20.88 -17.44 9.15
N ASP A 287 -20.25 -16.48 8.51
CA ASP A 287 -19.58 -15.35 9.12
C ASP A 287 -20.13 -14.06 8.51
N ALA A 288 -20.65 -13.16 9.33
CA ALA A 288 -21.21 -11.91 8.85
C ALA A 288 -20.75 -10.75 9.75
N SER A 289 -20.37 -9.65 9.14
CA SER A 289 -19.98 -8.43 9.84
C SER A 289 -20.39 -7.19 9.06
N LEU A 290 -20.61 -6.11 9.78
CA LEU A 290 -20.84 -4.78 9.24
C LEU A 290 -19.85 -3.83 9.89
N ALA A 291 -19.10 -3.09 9.08
CA ALA A 291 -18.32 -1.95 9.52
C ALA A 291 -18.98 -0.66 9.02
N VAL A 292 -19.00 0.35 9.88
CA VAL A 292 -19.44 1.72 9.56
C VAL A 292 -18.24 2.61 9.73
N GLU A 293 -17.91 3.39 8.72
CA GLU A 293 -16.73 4.23 8.71
C GLU A 293 -17.08 5.69 8.48
N HIS A 294 -16.57 6.56 9.34
CA HIS A 294 -16.55 8.00 9.13
C HIS A 294 -15.20 8.43 8.63
N TYR A 295 -15.14 8.97 7.42
CA TYR A 295 -13.93 9.49 6.81
C TYR A 295 -14.00 11.01 6.69
N LYS A 296 -13.00 11.70 7.27
CA LYS A 296 -12.88 13.14 7.28
C LYS A 296 -11.52 13.60 6.78
N THR A 297 -11.56 14.47 5.78
CA THR A 297 -10.42 15.22 5.21
C THR A 297 -10.78 16.70 5.10
N PRO A 298 -9.91 17.60 4.65
CA PRO A 298 -10.28 18.97 4.35
C PRO A 298 -11.43 19.13 3.36
N VAL A 299 -11.59 18.17 2.43
CA VAL A 299 -12.60 18.24 1.33
C VAL A 299 -13.74 17.24 1.50
N TRP A 300 -13.60 16.22 2.35
CA TRP A 300 -14.59 15.15 2.55
C TRP A 300 -14.95 14.98 4.01
N ASN A 301 -16.23 14.70 4.28
CA ASN A 301 -16.76 14.40 5.60
C ASN A 301 -18.01 13.52 5.42
N GLN A 302 -17.80 12.19 5.37
CA GLN A 302 -18.88 11.25 5.01
C GLN A 302 -18.83 9.96 5.84
N TRP A 303 -19.99 9.30 5.93
CA TRP A 303 -20.17 7.99 6.52
C TRP A 303 -20.43 6.97 5.42
N ASP A 304 -19.76 5.83 5.49
CA ASP A 304 -19.93 4.70 4.58
C ASP A 304 -20.04 3.39 5.35
N TRP A 305 -20.66 2.39 4.74
CA TRP A 305 -20.84 1.07 5.34
C TRP A 305 -20.24 -0.02 4.47
N TYR A 306 -19.71 -1.03 5.17
CA TYR A 306 -18.93 -2.11 4.57
C TYR A 306 -19.43 -3.45 5.11
N PRO A 307 -20.50 -4.03 4.51
CA PRO A 307 -20.96 -5.37 4.83
C PRO A 307 -19.98 -6.41 4.32
N ILE A 308 -19.74 -7.45 5.11
CA ILE A 308 -18.97 -8.63 4.77
C ILE A 308 -19.77 -9.85 5.18
N VAL A 309 -19.99 -10.79 4.25
CA VAL A 309 -20.66 -12.06 4.54
C VAL A 309 -19.89 -13.18 3.86
N ASN A 310 -19.60 -14.24 4.59
CA ASN A 310 -19.02 -15.47 4.08
C ASN A 310 -19.91 -16.65 4.49
N LEU A 311 -20.40 -17.39 3.52
CA LEU A 311 -21.18 -18.60 3.70
C LEU A 311 -20.44 -19.77 3.06
N ASN A 312 -20.20 -20.82 3.85
CA ASN A 312 -19.69 -22.10 3.36
C ASN A 312 -20.72 -23.18 3.61
N TYR A 313 -21.18 -23.85 2.56
CA TYR A 313 -22.19 -24.89 2.64
C TYR A 313 -21.73 -26.18 1.96
N MET A 314 -21.71 -27.25 2.73
CA MET A 314 -21.31 -28.60 2.29
C MET A 314 -22.51 -29.56 2.45
N PRO A 315 -23.45 -29.58 1.50
CA PRO A 315 -24.68 -30.39 1.62
C PRO A 315 -24.39 -31.89 1.64
N ALA A 316 -23.39 -32.35 0.90
CA ALA A 316 -22.98 -33.74 0.77
C ALA A 316 -21.49 -33.85 0.51
N PRO A 317 -20.87 -35.04 0.72
CA PRO A 317 -19.47 -35.26 0.37
C PRO A 317 -19.16 -34.88 -1.09
N GLY A 318 -18.10 -34.11 -1.27
CA GLY A 318 -17.67 -33.63 -2.57
C GLY A 318 -18.44 -32.43 -3.13
N HIS A 319 -19.38 -31.84 -2.40
CA HIS A 319 -20.10 -30.63 -2.78
C HIS A 319 -19.76 -29.49 -1.81
N ILE A 320 -19.15 -28.41 -2.30
CA ILE A 320 -18.84 -27.22 -1.51
C ILE A 320 -19.39 -26.01 -2.27
N LEU A 321 -20.31 -25.30 -1.64
CA LEU A 321 -20.80 -24.01 -2.09
C LEU A 321 -20.26 -22.91 -1.17
N GLN A 322 -19.59 -21.94 -1.76
CA GLN A 322 -19.09 -20.75 -1.08
C GLN A 322 -19.78 -19.53 -1.67
N LEU A 323 -20.37 -18.71 -0.82
CA LEU A 323 -20.93 -17.41 -1.18
C LEU A 323 -20.25 -16.37 -0.34
N SER A 324 -19.72 -15.31 -0.97
CA SER A 324 -19.15 -14.17 -0.29
C SER A 324 -19.71 -12.86 -0.79
N LEU A 325 -20.02 -11.95 0.13
CA LEU A 325 -20.20 -10.54 -0.10
C LEU A 325 -19.04 -9.83 0.56
N SER A 326 -18.23 -9.12 -0.20
CA SER A 326 -17.15 -8.27 0.29
C SER A 326 -17.40 -6.81 -0.02
N SER A 327 -16.89 -5.96 0.83
CA SER A 327 -16.90 -4.52 0.63
C SER A 327 -15.54 -3.95 1.00
N ASP A 328 -14.98 -3.17 0.10
CA ASP A 328 -13.68 -2.54 0.30
C ASP A 328 -13.73 -1.05 -0.06
N LYS A 329 -12.68 -0.34 0.32
CA LYS A 329 -12.47 1.07 0.04
C LYS A 329 -11.04 1.27 -0.41
N ASP A 330 -10.88 1.86 -1.58
CA ASP A 330 -9.59 2.22 -2.14
C ASP A 330 -9.39 3.74 -1.99
N TYR A 331 -8.36 4.11 -1.22
CA TYR A 331 -8.03 5.50 -1.01
C TYR A 331 -7.13 5.98 -2.15
N PRO A 332 -7.41 7.18 -2.72
CA PRO A 332 -6.49 7.75 -3.71
C PRO A 332 -5.09 7.91 -3.11
N ASP A 333 -4.09 7.67 -3.93
CA ASP A 333 -2.70 7.92 -3.56
C ASP A 333 -2.49 9.37 -3.12
N TYR A 334 -1.56 9.61 -2.21
CA TYR A 334 -1.28 10.95 -1.71
C TYR A 334 -0.84 11.92 -2.82
N TRP A 335 -0.07 11.45 -3.80
CA TRP A 335 0.30 12.27 -4.96
C TRP A 335 -0.90 12.65 -5.82
N ALA A 336 -1.86 11.75 -5.97
CA ALA A 336 -3.04 11.97 -6.80
C ALA A 336 -4.02 13.01 -6.24
N VAL A 337 -3.95 13.27 -4.92
CA VAL A 337 -4.78 14.28 -4.23
C VAL A 337 -4.02 15.56 -3.89
N GLN A 338 -2.79 15.71 -4.36
CA GLN A 338 -2.02 16.94 -4.26
C GLN A 338 -2.29 17.82 -5.49
N ASP A 339 -2.28 19.13 -5.32
CA ASP A 339 -2.33 20.08 -6.42
C ASP A 339 -0.90 20.33 -6.93
N ALA A 340 -0.32 19.28 -7.50
CA ALA A 340 1.04 19.24 -7.98
C ALA A 340 1.08 18.79 -9.44
N VAL A 341 2.07 19.28 -10.17
CA VAL A 341 2.38 18.87 -11.55
C VAL A 341 3.69 18.10 -11.52
N SER A 342 3.69 16.91 -12.09
CA SER A 342 4.90 16.11 -12.27
C SER A 342 5.14 15.84 -13.74
N TYR A 343 6.39 15.96 -14.19
CA TYR A 343 6.76 15.67 -15.57
C TYR A 343 7.20 14.22 -15.71
N ILE A 344 6.60 13.53 -16.66
CA ILE A 344 6.91 12.15 -17.03
C ILE A 344 7.32 12.04 -18.50
N GLY A 345 7.87 10.89 -18.91
CA GLY A 345 8.30 10.69 -20.29
C GLY A 345 9.42 11.63 -20.74
N GLY A 346 10.32 12.04 -19.83
CA GLY A 346 11.38 12.98 -20.14
C GLY A 346 10.90 14.42 -20.38
N GLY A 347 9.81 14.84 -19.74
CA GLY A 347 9.22 16.17 -19.90
C GLY A 347 8.16 16.26 -21.01
N TYR A 348 7.86 15.14 -21.67
CA TYR A 348 6.85 15.10 -22.73
C TYR A 348 5.41 15.18 -22.21
N SER A 349 5.13 14.61 -21.07
CA SER A 349 3.78 14.57 -20.46
C SER A 349 3.79 15.12 -19.06
N GLU A 350 2.71 15.80 -18.71
CA GLU A 350 2.43 16.27 -17.36
C GLU A 350 1.42 15.37 -16.67
N LEU A 351 1.64 15.14 -15.40
CA LEU A 351 0.72 14.42 -14.52
C LEU A 351 0.24 15.39 -13.45
N HIS A 352 -1.06 15.68 -13.46
CA HIS A 352 -1.72 16.56 -12.51
C HIS A 352 -2.46 15.77 -11.46
N GLY A 353 -2.28 16.10 -10.20
CA GLY A 353 -3.12 15.61 -9.13
C GLY A 353 -4.49 16.31 -9.08
N ASN A 354 -5.47 15.65 -8.43
CA ASN A 354 -6.80 16.19 -8.22
C ASN A 354 -7.19 16.13 -6.74
N PRO A 355 -7.15 17.26 -6.00
CA PRO A 355 -7.50 17.31 -4.58
C PRO A 355 -8.95 16.88 -4.27
N LEU A 356 -9.83 16.84 -5.27
CA LEU A 356 -11.24 16.46 -5.14
C LEU A 356 -11.51 14.96 -5.35
N LEU A 357 -10.49 14.13 -5.51
CA LEU A 357 -10.67 12.69 -5.64
C LEU A 357 -11.27 12.09 -4.37
N LYS A 358 -12.31 11.28 -4.55
CA LYS A 358 -12.95 10.48 -3.50
C LYS A 358 -12.32 9.11 -3.42
N PRO A 359 -12.32 8.49 -2.24
CA PRO A 359 -12.06 7.07 -2.14
C PRO A 359 -13.10 6.27 -2.91
N ALA A 360 -12.65 5.33 -3.72
CA ALA A 360 -13.54 4.40 -4.41
C ALA A 360 -14.12 3.38 -3.41
N GLN A 361 -15.40 3.04 -3.58
CA GLN A 361 -16.08 2.00 -2.81
C GLN A 361 -16.38 0.83 -3.72
N GLU A 362 -15.95 -0.35 -3.33
CA GLU A 362 -16.14 -1.57 -4.08
C GLU A 362 -17.01 -2.56 -3.29
N HIS A 363 -17.99 -3.16 -3.97
CA HIS A 363 -18.82 -4.23 -3.43
C HIS A 363 -18.77 -5.41 -4.41
N GLU A 364 -18.31 -6.56 -3.94
CA GLU A 364 -18.24 -7.79 -4.73
C GLU A 364 -19.15 -8.86 -4.13
N VAL A 365 -19.97 -9.49 -4.96
CA VAL A 365 -20.65 -10.73 -4.64
C VAL A 365 -20.00 -11.85 -5.47
N LYS A 366 -19.51 -12.88 -4.80
CA LYS A 366 -18.87 -14.03 -5.44
C LYS A 366 -19.48 -15.33 -4.96
N MET A 367 -19.77 -16.20 -5.91
CA MET A 367 -20.20 -17.56 -5.67
C MET A 367 -19.20 -18.54 -6.27
N THR A 368 -18.77 -19.52 -5.50
CA THR A 368 -17.92 -20.62 -5.98
C THR A 368 -18.54 -21.96 -5.59
N TYR A 369 -18.74 -22.82 -6.57
CA TYR A 369 -19.23 -24.18 -6.35
C TYR A 369 -18.14 -25.17 -6.76
N ILE A 370 -17.73 -26.03 -5.83
CA ILE A 370 -16.71 -27.07 -6.05
C ILE A 370 -17.38 -28.42 -5.99
N LEU A 371 -17.27 -29.18 -7.07
CA LEU A 371 -17.81 -30.52 -7.20
C LEU A 371 -16.69 -31.55 -7.24
N LYS A 372 -16.70 -32.49 -6.26
CA LYS A 372 -15.76 -33.61 -6.10
C LYS A 372 -14.28 -33.19 -6.13
N SER A 373 -13.96 -31.97 -5.67
CA SER A 373 -12.62 -31.36 -5.72
C SER A 373 -12.00 -31.35 -7.13
N LYS A 374 -12.81 -31.53 -8.17
CA LYS A 374 -12.36 -31.67 -9.56
C LYS A 374 -12.91 -30.57 -10.46
N TYR A 375 -14.16 -30.17 -10.26
CA TYR A 375 -14.81 -29.13 -11.05
C TYR A 375 -15.08 -27.91 -10.18
N ILE A 376 -14.70 -26.73 -10.67
CA ILE A 376 -14.88 -25.45 -9.98
C ILE A 376 -15.66 -24.53 -10.90
N PHE A 377 -16.80 -24.05 -10.42
CA PHE A 377 -17.63 -23.05 -11.08
C PHE A 377 -17.61 -21.79 -10.24
N SER A 378 -17.27 -20.67 -10.85
CA SER A 378 -17.25 -19.37 -10.18
C SER A 378 -18.04 -18.34 -10.96
N ALA A 379 -18.81 -17.54 -10.25
CA ALA A 379 -19.50 -16.36 -10.76
C ALA A 379 -19.30 -15.22 -9.79
N TRP A 380 -19.11 -14.02 -10.32
CA TRP A 380 -18.95 -12.82 -9.51
C TRP A 380 -19.59 -11.61 -10.17
N PHE A 381 -20.01 -10.69 -9.33
CA PHE A 381 -20.50 -9.37 -9.73
C PHE A 381 -19.79 -8.33 -8.88
N ASN A 382 -19.23 -7.30 -9.54
CA ASN A 382 -18.52 -6.22 -8.90
C ASN A 382 -19.19 -4.88 -9.21
N HIS A 383 -19.35 -4.04 -8.20
CA HIS A 383 -19.86 -2.68 -8.30
C HIS A 383 -18.91 -1.72 -7.61
N THR A 384 -18.34 -0.80 -8.39
CA THR A 384 -17.44 0.23 -7.88
C THR A 384 -18.07 1.60 -8.03
N LYS A 385 -18.16 2.32 -6.93
CA LYS A 385 -18.62 3.71 -6.88
C LYS A 385 -17.43 4.65 -6.70
N ASP A 386 -17.51 5.85 -7.27
CA ASP A 386 -16.47 6.89 -7.21
C ASP A 386 -15.10 6.39 -7.71
N TYR A 387 -15.10 5.52 -8.73
CA TYR A 387 -13.87 5.03 -9.37
C TYR A 387 -13.14 6.19 -10.05
N SER A 388 -11.84 6.31 -9.77
CA SER A 388 -10.95 7.29 -10.41
C SER A 388 -9.98 6.60 -11.34
N CYS A 389 -9.70 7.20 -12.50
CA CYS A 389 -8.67 6.75 -13.42
C CYS A 389 -7.88 7.95 -13.94
N LEU A 390 -6.68 7.68 -14.44
CA LEU A 390 -5.92 8.68 -15.17
C LEU A 390 -6.63 8.99 -16.48
N LEU A 391 -6.92 10.26 -16.69
CA LEU A 391 -7.39 10.74 -17.98
C LEU A 391 -6.17 11.20 -18.78
N TYR A 392 -5.99 10.60 -19.94
CA TYR A 392 -5.06 11.09 -20.92
C TYR A 392 -5.78 12.11 -21.80
N THR A 393 -5.35 13.37 -21.75
CA THR A 393 -5.86 14.41 -22.62
C THR A 393 -4.80 14.71 -23.68
N SER A 394 -5.17 14.61 -24.96
CA SER A 394 -4.48 15.25 -26.06
C SER A 394 -5.26 16.53 -26.39
N PRO A 395 -4.70 17.69 -26.44
CA PRO A 395 -3.36 18.02 -26.92
C PRO A 395 -2.30 18.14 -25.81
N SER A 396 -1.06 18.28 -26.25
CA SER A 396 0.08 18.58 -25.38
C SER A 396 -0.21 19.83 -24.52
N PRO A 397 0.24 19.89 -23.25
CA PRO A 397 0.13 21.09 -22.39
C PRO A 397 0.66 22.37 -23.03
N ARG A 398 1.46 22.24 -24.06
CA ARG A 398 2.09 23.36 -24.81
C ARG A 398 1.20 23.99 -25.87
N ASP A 399 0.01 23.43 -26.12
CA ASP A 399 -0.98 24.00 -27.05
C ASP A 399 -1.88 25.09 -26.42
N ARG A 400 -1.45 25.71 -25.34
CA ARG A 400 -2.11 26.87 -24.78
C ARG A 400 -1.62 28.12 -25.51
N GLY A 401 -2.23 28.40 -26.66
CA GLY A 401 -2.14 29.66 -27.33
C GLY A 401 -2.93 30.76 -26.60
#